data_1dddb54aabb78d0c7dea984d372b4d3b
#
_entry.id   1dddb54aabb78d0c7dea984d372b4d3b
#
_cell.length_a   1.000
_cell.length_b   1.000
_cell.length_c   1.000
_cell.angle_alpha   90.00
_cell.angle_beta   90.00
_cell.angle_gamma   90.00
#
_symmetry.space_group_name_H-M   'P 1'
#
loop_
_entity.id
_entity.type
_entity.pdbx_description
1 polymer ?
#
loop_
_entity_poly.entity_id
_entity_poly.type
_entity_poly.pdbx_seq_one_letter_code
_entity_poly.pdbx_strand_id
1 'polypeptide(L)'
;MTQHVTLLDVTTRDGLQDLPKFVASAEKVRIVEALAAAGITEIEVTSFVHPTWVPQLADADALIALLPRALRYSVLILNDKGFDRALAAFDGAGFARGTYDLVFVASASPRHNRSNNNRSIPQTLAYFDTIAARAKAESVSLRAAIACSFASPWADESIELDTVLEMAGRFAAGGCTMITLADTIGKARPEVVGATIAAVQRAVPVPLSLHFHDLRGSAAANVAAGLAHGVRRFEGVLSGIGGCPFAPEAPGNLDLELLARLVAERGFETGTDAAALAAARGVLTAALERAQPLERPAHALSA
;
A
#
# COMPACT_ATOMS: atom_id res chain seq x y z
N MET A 1 0.35 -1.03 -30.19
CA MET A 1 1.20 -0.51 -29.10
C MET A 1 0.86 -1.30 -27.86
N THR A 2 1.85 -1.92 -27.23
CA THR A 2 1.67 -2.66 -25.98
C THR A 2 1.27 -1.68 -24.89
N GLN A 3 0.25 -2.00 -24.12
CA GLN A 3 -0.20 -1.11 -23.05
C GLN A 3 0.69 -1.34 -21.80
N HIS A 4 1.12 -0.25 -21.18
CA HIS A 4 1.96 -0.28 -19.99
C HIS A 4 1.12 -0.45 -18.72
N VAL A 5 1.63 -1.25 -17.78
CA VAL A 5 1.10 -1.44 -16.43
C VAL A 5 2.19 -1.05 -15.42
N THR A 6 1.90 -0.11 -14.56
CA THR A 6 2.81 0.33 -13.50
C THR A 6 2.73 -0.65 -12.32
N LEU A 7 3.87 -1.19 -11.92
CA LEU A 7 4.01 -1.93 -10.67
C LEU A 7 4.55 -0.98 -9.59
N LEU A 8 3.82 -0.87 -8.49
CA LEU A 8 4.20 -0.13 -7.31
C LEU A 8 4.68 -1.15 -6.26
N ASP A 9 5.88 -0.97 -5.77
CA ASP A 9 6.41 -1.83 -4.71
C ASP A 9 6.02 -1.32 -3.32
N VAL A 10 5.60 -2.21 -2.43
CA VAL A 10 5.28 -1.90 -1.04
C VAL A 10 6.08 -2.77 -0.06
N THR A 11 7.21 -3.36 -0.50
CA THR A 11 8.03 -4.29 0.29
C THR A 11 8.51 -3.66 1.59
N THR A 12 9.11 -2.47 1.53
CA THR A 12 9.72 -1.84 2.71
C THR A 12 8.70 -1.25 3.67
N ARG A 13 7.44 -1.10 3.24
CA ARG A 13 6.32 -0.70 4.10
C ARG A 13 5.48 -1.92 4.52
N ASP A 14 4.63 -2.44 3.63
CA ASP A 14 3.66 -3.50 3.94
C ASP A 14 4.33 -4.85 4.16
N GLY A 15 5.31 -5.15 3.33
CA GLY A 15 6.07 -6.40 3.45
C GLY A 15 6.81 -6.54 4.78
N LEU A 16 7.35 -5.43 5.34
CA LEU A 16 8.13 -5.48 6.57
C LEU A 16 7.31 -5.18 7.84
N GLN A 17 6.14 -4.55 7.73
CA GLN A 17 5.44 -4.00 8.88
C GLN A 17 4.98 -5.02 9.94
N ASP A 18 4.75 -6.27 9.55
CA ASP A 18 4.26 -7.35 10.44
C ASP A 18 5.36 -8.35 10.86
N LEU A 19 6.58 -8.14 10.41
CA LEU A 19 7.68 -9.04 10.72
C LEU A 19 8.12 -8.90 12.19
N PRO A 20 8.52 -10.01 12.86
CA PRO A 20 9.02 -9.96 14.22
C PRO A 20 10.47 -9.45 14.29
N LYS A 21 10.91 -8.70 13.30
CA LYS A 21 12.28 -8.20 13.13
C LYS A 21 12.29 -6.76 12.64
N PHE A 22 13.32 -6.02 13.03
CA PHE A 22 13.61 -4.69 12.51
C PHE A 22 14.70 -4.78 11.44
N VAL A 23 14.37 -4.32 10.25
CA VAL A 23 15.32 -4.14 9.15
C VAL A 23 15.85 -2.71 9.20
N ALA A 24 17.15 -2.53 9.34
CA ALA A 24 17.77 -1.21 9.45
C ALA A 24 17.56 -0.37 8.18
N SER A 25 17.50 0.96 8.34
CA SER A 25 17.28 1.90 7.22
C SER A 25 18.26 1.70 6.06
N ALA A 26 19.54 1.42 6.35
CA ALA A 26 20.53 1.15 5.31
C ALA A 26 20.21 -0.10 4.47
N GLU A 27 19.61 -1.13 5.07
CA GLU A 27 19.16 -2.32 4.34
C GLU A 27 17.88 -2.04 3.54
N LYS A 28 16.96 -1.24 4.07
CA LYS A 28 15.76 -0.78 3.33
C LYS A 28 16.17 0.02 2.10
N VAL A 29 17.19 0.90 2.21
CA VAL A 29 17.72 1.65 1.06
C VAL A 29 18.30 0.71 0.01
N ARG A 30 19.06 -0.33 0.40
CA ARG A 30 19.57 -1.33 -0.55
C ARG A 30 18.45 -2.07 -1.30
N ILE A 31 17.36 -2.38 -0.61
CA ILE A 31 16.18 -2.98 -1.24
C ILE A 31 15.57 -2.00 -2.26
N VAL A 32 15.41 -0.72 -1.90
CA VAL A 32 14.90 0.34 -2.79
C VAL A 32 15.79 0.49 -4.03
N GLU A 33 17.11 0.53 -3.87
CA GLU A 33 18.07 0.62 -4.97
C GLU A 33 18.01 -0.60 -5.91
N ALA A 34 17.86 -1.80 -5.35
CA ALA A 34 17.73 -3.03 -6.13
C ALA A 34 16.39 -3.06 -6.91
N LEU A 35 15.31 -2.59 -6.31
CA LEU A 35 14.01 -2.43 -6.99
C LEU A 35 14.08 -1.40 -8.12
N ALA A 36 14.78 -0.28 -7.91
CA ALA A 36 15.02 0.72 -8.95
C ALA A 36 15.82 0.13 -10.13
N ALA A 37 16.88 -0.64 -9.84
CA ALA A 37 17.66 -1.34 -10.85
C ALA A 37 16.83 -2.37 -11.62
N ALA A 38 15.77 -2.91 -11.01
CA ALA A 38 14.82 -3.82 -11.65
C ALA A 38 13.72 -3.12 -12.46
N GLY A 39 13.73 -1.78 -12.55
CA GLY A 39 12.75 -1.01 -13.32
C GLY A 39 11.54 -0.56 -12.52
N ILE A 40 11.49 -0.76 -11.21
CA ILE A 40 10.44 -0.21 -10.37
C ILE A 40 10.68 1.30 -10.18
N THR A 41 9.65 2.10 -10.48
CA THR A 41 9.73 3.57 -10.44
C THR A 41 8.93 4.20 -9.32
N GLU A 42 8.03 3.45 -8.70
CA GLU A 42 7.17 3.91 -7.59
C GLU A 42 7.26 2.93 -6.41
N ILE A 43 7.51 3.45 -5.22
CA ILE A 43 7.66 2.65 -4.01
C ILE A 43 6.92 3.32 -2.85
N GLU A 44 6.04 2.58 -2.17
CA GLU A 44 5.52 2.97 -0.86
C GLU A 44 6.53 2.50 0.20
N VAL A 45 7.38 3.44 0.63
CA VAL A 45 8.64 3.12 1.26
C VAL A 45 8.54 2.94 2.77
N THR A 46 7.59 3.60 3.43
CA THR A 46 7.41 3.55 4.88
C THR A 46 6.04 4.08 5.33
N SER A 47 5.83 4.16 6.63
CA SER A 47 4.64 4.73 7.26
C SER A 47 5.03 5.65 8.41
N PHE A 48 4.33 6.78 8.54
CA PHE A 48 4.45 7.69 9.67
C PHE A 48 3.41 7.43 10.77
N VAL A 49 3.08 6.15 11.00
CA VAL A 49 2.31 5.72 12.16
C VAL A 49 3.13 5.82 13.44
N HIS A 50 2.47 5.69 14.60
CA HIS A 50 3.17 5.74 15.87
C HIS A 50 4.15 4.56 16.00
N PRO A 51 5.44 4.79 16.31
CA PRO A 51 6.48 3.75 16.30
C PRO A 51 6.25 2.63 17.32
N THR A 52 5.50 2.87 18.39
CA THR A 52 5.12 1.82 19.35
C THR A 52 4.15 0.80 18.74
N TRP A 53 3.29 1.21 17.79
CA TRP A 53 2.33 0.31 17.14
C TRP A 53 2.95 -0.49 16.01
N VAL A 54 3.88 0.12 15.27
CA VAL A 54 4.61 -0.52 14.17
C VAL A 54 6.10 -0.22 14.32
N PRO A 55 6.79 -0.88 15.26
CA PRO A 55 8.21 -0.64 15.52
C PRO A 55 9.12 -0.95 14.33
N GLN A 56 8.67 -1.78 13.39
CA GLN A 56 9.38 -2.09 12.15
C GLN A 56 9.59 -0.86 11.26
N LEU A 57 8.74 0.17 11.41
CA LEU A 57 8.77 1.41 10.63
C LEU A 57 9.14 2.65 11.48
N ALA A 58 9.70 2.42 12.66
CA ALA A 58 10.07 3.49 13.60
C ALA A 58 11.15 4.43 13.04
N ASP A 59 11.91 3.99 12.05
CA ASP A 59 13.00 4.70 11.39
C ASP A 59 12.54 5.56 10.19
N ALA A 60 11.26 5.80 10.02
CA ALA A 60 10.70 6.47 8.83
C ALA A 60 11.42 7.80 8.49
N ASP A 61 11.65 8.67 9.48
CA ASP A 61 12.33 9.96 9.28
C ASP A 61 13.78 9.77 8.77
N ALA A 62 14.52 8.83 9.36
CA ALA A 62 15.90 8.53 8.96
C ALA A 62 15.97 7.88 7.57
N LEU A 63 15.00 7.00 7.26
CA LEU A 63 14.91 6.34 5.96
C LEU A 63 14.72 7.35 4.84
N ILE A 64 13.78 8.30 4.97
CA ILE A 64 13.52 9.32 3.94
C ILE A 64 14.79 10.13 3.62
N ALA A 65 15.62 10.43 4.62
CA ALA A 65 16.85 11.18 4.43
C ALA A 65 17.89 10.43 3.57
N LEU A 66 17.81 9.11 3.49
CA LEU A 66 18.77 8.24 2.79
C LEU A 66 18.30 7.83 1.38
N LEU A 67 17.05 8.12 0.99
CA LEU A 67 16.48 7.64 -0.26
C LEU A 67 17.10 8.26 -1.51
N PRO A 68 17.32 7.47 -2.59
CA PRO A 68 17.67 7.98 -3.91
C PRO A 68 16.60 8.96 -4.45
N ARG A 69 17.02 9.97 -5.22
CA ARG A 69 16.12 11.03 -5.72
C ARG A 69 15.40 10.68 -7.02
N ALA A 70 15.77 9.58 -7.68
CA ALA A 70 15.29 9.25 -9.02
C ALA A 70 13.91 8.56 -9.05
N LEU A 71 13.37 8.19 -7.87
CA LEU A 71 12.12 7.44 -7.75
C LEU A 71 11.00 8.32 -7.20
N ARG A 72 9.76 7.92 -7.48
CA ARG A 72 8.57 8.47 -6.83
C ARG A 72 8.27 7.64 -5.56
N TYR A 73 8.21 8.32 -4.44
CA TYR A 73 7.90 7.67 -3.16
C TYR A 73 6.49 7.99 -2.70
N SER A 74 5.88 7.04 -2.02
CA SER A 74 4.70 7.28 -1.21
C SER A 74 4.94 6.81 0.23
N VAL A 75 4.25 7.43 1.18
CA VAL A 75 4.31 7.08 2.59
C VAL A 75 2.91 7.10 3.20
N LEU A 76 2.62 6.10 4.03
CA LEU A 76 1.33 5.98 4.70
C LEU A 76 1.25 6.93 5.89
N ILE A 77 0.10 7.61 6.02
CA ILE A 77 -0.25 8.45 7.16
C ILE A 77 -1.65 8.11 7.66
N LEU A 78 -1.90 8.23 8.97
CA LEU A 78 -3.22 8.01 9.58
C LEU A 78 -3.74 9.22 10.36
N ASN A 79 -2.90 10.24 10.59
CA ASN A 79 -3.26 11.38 11.41
C ASN A 79 -2.36 12.61 11.15
N ASP A 80 -2.71 13.76 11.78
CA ASP A 80 -1.97 15.02 11.65
C ASP A 80 -0.50 14.90 12.05
N LYS A 81 -0.21 14.16 13.13
CA LYS A 81 1.18 13.98 13.58
C LYS A 81 2.02 13.24 12.53
N GLY A 82 1.44 12.20 11.91
CA GLY A 82 2.07 11.48 10.80
C GLY A 82 2.23 12.37 9.58
N PHE A 83 1.22 13.20 9.27
CA PHE A 83 1.28 14.19 8.20
C PHE A 83 2.43 15.17 8.42
N ASP A 84 2.52 15.80 9.61
CA ASP A 84 3.56 16.78 9.94
C ASP A 84 4.96 16.16 9.88
N ARG A 85 5.12 14.96 10.44
CA ARG A 85 6.40 14.23 10.40
C ARG A 85 6.82 13.88 8.98
N ALA A 86 5.89 13.43 8.14
CA ALA A 86 6.16 13.11 6.75
C ALA A 86 6.65 14.36 5.99
N LEU A 87 5.95 15.48 6.12
CA LEU A 87 6.38 16.73 5.50
C LEU A 87 7.76 17.16 5.95
N ALA A 88 8.00 17.18 7.26
CA ALA A 88 9.29 17.58 7.83
C ALA A 88 10.43 16.68 7.35
N ALA A 89 10.21 15.36 7.24
CA ALA A 89 11.19 14.40 6.75
C ALA A 89 11.53 14.64 5.27
N PHE A 90 10.53 14.79 4.40
CA PHE A 90 10.75 15.04 2.97
C PHE A 90 11.37 16.42 2.72
N ASP A 91 10.90 17.47 3.39
CA ASP A 91 11.46 18.82 3.29
C ASP A 91 12.92 18.86 3.77
N GLY A 92 13.19 18.27 4.96
CA GLY A 92 14.54 18.13 5.51
C GLY A 92 15.49 17.34 4.63
N ALA A 93 14.96 16.34 3.93
CA ALA A 93 15.69 15.58 2.93
C ALA A 93 15.77 16.32 1.57
N GLY A 94 15.11 17.47 1.38
CA GLY A 94 15.14 18.30 0.16
C GLY A 94 14.36 17.71 -1.02
N PHE A 95 13.33 16.92 -0.78
CA PHE A 95 12.36 16.53 -1.82
C PHE A 95 11.40 17.69 -2.10
N ALA A 96 11.16 17.99 -3.37
CA ALA A 96 10.19 19.01 -3.74
C ALA A 96 8.75 18.52 -3.51
N ARG A 97 7.87 19.44 -3.06
CA ARG A 97 6.43 19.15 -2.97
C ARG A 97 5.90 18.66 -4.32
N GLY A 98 5.03 17.65 -4.30
CA GLY A 98 4.49 17.03 -5.53
C GLY A 98 5.38 15.94 -6.17
N THR A 99 6.62 15.73 -5.70
CA THR A 99 7.47 14.62 -6.16
C THR A 99 7.28 13.34 -5.34
N TYR A 100 6.50 13.40 -4.27
CA TYR A 100 6.11 12.28 -3.42
C TYR A 100 4.61 12.34 -3.09
N ASP A 101 4.06 11.24 -2.60
CA ASP A 101 2.66 11.13 -2.23
C ASP A 101 2.51 10.79 -0.74
N LEU A 102 1.52 11.38 -0.09
CA LEU A 102 1.00 10.87 1.18
C LEU A 102 -0.17 9.92 0.89
N VAL A 103 -0.24 8.79 1.57
CA VAL A 103 -1.31 7.79 1.41
C VAL A 103 -2.15 7.75 2.68
N PHE A 104 -3.41 8.14 2.57
CA PHE A 104 -4.38 8.00 3.66
C PHE A 104 -5.12 6.67 3.53
N VAL A 105 -5.24 5.91 4.63
CA VAL A 105 -5.88 4.60 4.63
C VAL A 105 -7.15 4.62 5.48
N ALA A 106 -8.25 4.15 4.89
CA ALA A 106 -9.49 3.80 5.58
C ALA A 106 -9.92 2.39 5.18
N SER A 107 -10.81 1.77 5.95
CA SER A 107 -11.31 0.44 5.64
C SER A 107 -12.81 0.43 5.44
N ALA A 108 -13.27 -0.32 4.44
CA ALA A 108 -14.70 -0.55 4.21
C ALA A 108 -15.32 -1.53 5.21
N SER A 109 -14.51 -2.29 5.96
CA SER A 109 -14.95 -3.08 7.10
C SER A 109 -15.02 -2.20 8.36
N PRO A 110 -16.19 -2.04 9.02
CA PRO A 110 -16.32 -1.28 10.24
C PRO A 110 -15.41 -1.76 11.37
N ARG A 111 -15.27 -3.09 11.53
CA ARG A 111 -14.40 -3.68 12.56
C ARG A 111 -12.93 -3.41 12.25
N HIS A 112 -12.50 -3.67 11.02
CA HIS A 112 -11.13 -3.40 10.62
C HIS A 112 -10.79 -1.92 10.70
N ASN A 113 -11.70 -1.05 10.28
CA ASN A 113 -11.51 0.40 10.39
C ASN A 113 -11.36 0.85 11.85
N ARG A 114 -12.14 0.24 12.76
CA ARG A 114 -12.02 0.51 14.19
C ARG A 114 -10.66 0.09 14.74
N SER A 115 -10.19 -1.12 14.39
CA SER A 115 -8.90 -1.64 14.85
C SER A 115 -7.72 -0.86 14.30
N ASN A 116 -7.78 -0.50 13.01
CA ASN A 116 -6.67 0.17 12.32
C ASN A 116 -6.61 1.68 12.59
N ASN A 117 -7.77 2.36 12.60
CA ASN A 117 -7.86 3.83 12.71
C ASN A 117 -8.33 4.32 14.09
N ASN A 118 -8.77 3.41 14.97
CA ASN A 118 -9.44 3.74 16.23
C ASN A 118 -10.64 4.71 16.06
N ARG A 119 -11.34 4.62 14.94
CA ARG A 119 -12.48 5.46 14.53
C ARG A 119 -13.57 4.64 13.85
N SER A 120 -14.82 5.09 13.90
CA SER A 120 -15.84 4.59 12.98
C SER A 120 -15.56 5.08 11.54
N ILE A 121 -16.16 4.46 10.53
CA ILE A 121 -16.02 4.89 9.13
C ILE A 121 -16.40 6.37 8.94
N PRO A 122 -17.57 6.85 9.42
CA PRO A 122 -17.91 8.27 9.30
C PRO A 122 -16.92 9.21 9.99
N GLN A 123 -16.37 8.81 11.14
CA GLN A 123 -15.34 9.58 11.83
C GLN A 123 -14.03 9.60 11.04
N THR A 124 -13.66 8.48 10.41
CA THR A 124 -12.45 8.40 9.57
C THR A 124 -12.60 9.28 8.34
N LEU A 125 -13.76 9.29 7.69
CA LEU A 125 -14.04 10.14 6.53
C LEU A 125 -14.07 11.63 6.89
N ALA A 126 -14.69 11.99 8.00
CA ALA A 126 -14.66 13.38 8.49
C ALA A 126 -13.22 13.84 8.82
N TYR A 127 -12.42 12.94 9.35
CA TYR A 127 -11.01 13.21 9.61
C TYR A 127 -10.17 13.32 8.32
N PHE A 128 -10.48 12.47 7.33
CA PHE A 128 -9.87 12.58 6.00
C PHE A 128 -10.05 13.98 5.39
N ASP A 129 -11.21 14.60 5.53
CA ASP A 129 -11.45 15.94 4.98
C ASP A 129 -10.47 16.96 5.56
N THR A 130 -10.09 16.84 6.84
CA THR A 130 -9.09 17.69 7.48
C THR A 130 -7.71 17.47 6.84
N ILE A 131 -7.33 16.21 6.63
CA ILE A 131 -6.06 15.84 5.97
C ILE A 131 -6.05 16.34 4.53
N ALA A 132 -7.15 16.17 3.79
CA ALA A 132 -7.26 16.62 2.39
C ALA A 132 -7.14 18.14 2.26
N ALA A 133 -7.80 18.90 3.14
CA ALA A 133 -7.68 20.35 3.18
C ALA A 133 -6.23 20.79 3.46
N ARG A 134 -5.54 20.11 4.37
CA ARG A 134 -4.13 20.37 4.67
C ARG A 134 -3.22 20.03 3.48
N ALA A 135 -3.40 18.86 2.87
CA ALA A 135 -2.61 18.45 1.71
C ALA A 135 -2.71 19.46 0.56
N LYS A 136 -3.92 19.99 0.33
CA LYS A 136 -4.15 21.07 -0.64
C LYS A 136 -3.43 22.36 -0.26
N ALA A 137 -3.53 22.79 0.99
CA ALA A 137 -2.88 24.02 1.47
C ALA A 137 -1.35 23.92 1.38
N GLU A 138 -0.79 22.75 1.66
CA GLU A 138 0.64 22.48 1.63
C GLU A 138 1.16 22.08 0.23
N SER A 139 0.29 22.03 -0.79
CA SER A 139 0.62 21.60 -2.16
C SER A 139 1.26 20.21 -2.23
N VAL A 140 0.78 19.28 -1.40
CA VAL A 140 1.26 17.89 -1.33
C VAL A 140 0.29 16.98 -2.05
N SER A 141 0.82 16.04 -2.83
CA SER A 141 0.01 15.02 -3.49
C SER A 141 -0.54 14.03 -2.46
N LEU A 142 -1.85 13.80 -2.51
CA LEU A 142 -2.56 12.88 -1.63
C LEU A 142 -3.13 11.72 -2.45
N ARG A 143 -2.88 10.51 -1.98
CA ARG A 143 -3.52 9.27 -2.44
C ARG A 143 -4.36 8.70 -1.30
N ALA A 144 -5.29 7.82 -1.61
CA ALA A 144 -6.05 7.10 -0.59
C ALA A 144 -6.12 5.61 -0.90
N ALA A 145 -6.20 4.80 0.15
CA ALA A 145 -6.43 3.36 0.03
C ALA A 145 -7.67 2.95 0.84
N ILE A 146 -8.51 2.12 0.23
CA ILE A 146 -9.66 1.49 0.88
C ILE A 146 -9.27 0.04 1.19
N ALA A 147 -8.92 -0.25 2.42
CA ALA A 147 -8.70 -1.61 2.90
C ALA A 147 -10.02 -2.38 2.94
N CYS A 148 -9.97 -3.70 2.81
CA CYS A 148 -11.15 -4.58 2.79
C CYS A 148 -12.19 -4.15 1.75
N SER A 149 -11.77 -3.73 0.56
CA SER A 149 -12.69 -3.24 -0.49
C SER A 149 -13.62 -4.33 -1.05
N PHE A 150 -13.28 -5.60 -0.88
CA PHE A 150 -13.95 -6.72 -1.55
C PHE A 150 -14.47 -7.79 -0.60
N ALA A 151 -13.84 -7.95 0.56
CA ALA A 151 -14.18 -8.97 1.54
C ALA A 151 -13.79 -8.52 2.95
N SER A 152 -14.56 -8.97 3.96
CA SER A 152 -14.26 -8.75 5.37
C SER A 152 -13.37 -9.85 5.95
N PRO A 153 -12.46 -9.53 6.90
CA PRO A 153 -11.77 -10.52 7.72
C PRO A 153 -12.71 -11.42 8.53
N TRP A 154 -13.90 -10.94 8.88
CA TRP A 154 -14.88 -11.65 9.72
C TRP A 154 -16.00 -12.25 8.87
N ALA A 155 -16.32 -13.52 9.14
CA ALA A 155 -17.35 -14.25 8.38
C ALA A 155 -18.78 -13.73 8.60
N ASP A 156 -19.01 -13.04 9.71
CA ASP A 156 -20.30 -12.43 10.09
C ASP A 156 -20.41 -10.94 9.67
N GLU A 157 -19.49 -10.45 8.86
CA GLU A 157 -19.47 -9.09 8.33
C GLU A 157 -19.37 -9.11 6.80
N SER A 158 -20.28 -8.42 6.12
CA SER A 158 -20.23 -8.18 4.67
C SER A 158 -19.62 -6.80 4.38
N ILE A 159 -19.01 -6.67 3.20
CA ILE A 159 -18.59 -5.36 2.68
C ILE A 159 -19.67 -4.85 1.73
N GLU A 160 -20.26 -3.73 2.11
CA GLU A 160 -21.29 -3.08 1.31
C GLU A 160 -20.64 -2.22 0.22
N LEU A 161 -21.04 -2.41 -1.04
CA LEU A 161 -20.53 -1.63 -2.17
C LEU A 161 -20.76 -0.13 -1.97
N ASP A 162 -21.90 0.26 -1.41
CA ASP A 162 -22.21 1.67 -1.15
C ASP A 162 -21.20 2.32 -0.21
N THR A 163 -20.68 1.58 0.78
CA THR A 163 -19.61 2.07 1.65
C THR A 163 -18.31 2.33 0.87
N VAL A 164 -17.95 1.44 -0.05
CA VAL A 164 -16.77 1.64 -0.92
C VAL A 164 -16.97 2.84 -1.84
N LEU A 165 -18.18 3.01 -2.41
CA LEU A 165 -18.52 4.15 -3.26
C LEU A 165 -18.53 5.48 -2.50
N GLU A 166 -19.06 5.52 -1.28
CA GLU A 166 -19.01 6.69 -0.40
C GLU A 166 -17.56 7.10 -0.13
N MET A 167 -16.71 6.14 0.26
CA MET A 167 -15.29 6.40 0.49
C MET A 167 -14.60 6.93 -0.76
N ALA A 168 -14.78 6.27 -1.90
CA ALA A 168 -14.17 6.68 -3.16
C ALA A 168 -14.62 8.09 -3.57
N GLY A 169 -15.92 8.40 -3.42
CA GLY A 169 -16.46 9.73 -3.67
C GLY A 169 -15.85 10.79 -2.76
N ARG A 170 -15.68 10.48 -1.47
CA ARG A 170 -15.07 11.39 -0.50
C ARG A 170 -13.59 11.65 -0.82
N PHE A 171 -12.85 10.60 -1.15
CA PHE A 171 -11.43 10.71 -1.53
C PHE A 171 -11.24 11.50 -2.82
N ALA A 172 -12.08 11.27 -3.82
CA ALA A 172 -12.06 12.05 -5.06
C ALA A 172 -12.38 13.53 -4.81
N ALA A 173 -13.41 13.84 -4.01
CA ALA A 173 -13.78 15.20 -3.64
C ALA A 173 -12.68 15.90 -2.83
N GLY A 174 -11.93 15.15 -2.01
CA GLY A 174 -10.75 15.62 -1.27
C GLY A 174 -9.51 15.85 -2.13
N GLY A 175 -9.57 15.55 -3.43
CA GLY A 175 -8.48 15.80 -4.37
C GLY A 175 -7.41 14.70 -4.41
N CYS A 176 -7.74 13.47 -3.98
CA CYS A 176 -6.84 12.36 -4.15
C CYS A 176 -6.50 12.11 -5.62
N THR A 177 -5.22 11.93 -5.91
CA THR A 177 -4.71 11.69 -7.27
C THR A 177 -4.83 10.24 -7.70
N MET A 178 -5.04 9.32 -6.75
CA MET A 178 -5.23 7.88 -6.97
C MET A 178 -5.98 7.26 -5.79
N ILE A 179 -6.79 6.24 -6.06
CA ILE A 179 -7.46 5.43 -5.04
C ILE A 179 -7.04 3.97 -5.22
N THR A 180 -6.48 3.37 -4.17
CA THR A 180 -6.15 1.94 -4.12
C THR A 180 -7.33 1.17 -3.53
N LEU A 181 -7.82 0.15 -4.25
CA LEU A 181 -8.77 -0.83 -3.73
C LEU A 181 -8.00 -2.08 -3.28
N ALA A 182 -8.12 -2.45 -1.99
CA ALA A 182 -7.33 -3.52 -1.42
C ALA A 182 -8.16 -4.75 -1.01
N ASP A 183 -7.69 -5.93 -1.42
CA ASP A 183 -8.07 -7.23 -0.86
C ASP A 183 -7.12 -7.57 0.30
N THR A 184 -7.38 -6.99 1.45
CA THR A 184 -6.52 -7.08 2.66
C THR A 184 -6.32 -8.51 3.18
N ILE A 185 -7.18 -9.44 2.79
CA ILE A 185 -7.19 -10.82 3.33
C ILE A 185 -7.11 -11.90 2.24
N GLY A 186 -6.91 -11.53 0.97
CA GLY A 186 -6.77 -12.47 -0.13
C GLY A 186 -8.01 -13.33 -0.40
N LYS A 187 -9.19 -12.88 0.01
CA LYS A 187 -10.47 -13.61 -0.14
C LYS A 187 -11.40 -13.02 -1.19
N ALA A 188 -10.95 -11.99 -1.92
CA ALA A 188 -11.74 -11.40 -2.99
C ALA A 188 -11.99 -12.41 -4.11
N ARG A 189 -13.20 -12.39 -4.66
CA ARG A 189 -13.56 -13.16 -5.84
C ARG A 189 -13.47 -12.26 -7.07
N PRO A 190 -12.98 -12.76 -8.22
CA PRO A 190 -12.78 -11.95 -9.43
C PRO A 190 -14.04 -11.20 -9.90
N GLU A 191 -15.23 -11.80 -9.72
CA GLU A 191 -16.51 -11.20 -10.09
C GLU A 191 -16.81 -9.97 -9.21
N VAL A 192 -16.53 -10.08 -7.90
CA VAL A 192 -16.68 -8.96 -6.95
C VAL A 192 -15.68 -7.88 -7.27
N VAL A 193 -14.41 -8.23 -7.52
CA VAL A 193 -13.36 -7.29 -7.92
C VAL A 193 -13.78 -6.51 -9.16
N GLY A 194 -14.19 -7.20 -10.23
CA GLY A 194 -14.63 -6.57 -11.47
C GLY A 194 -15.84 -5.65 -11.28
N ALA A 195 -16.87 -6.13 -10.55
CA ALA A 195 -18.06 -5.34 -10.28
C ALA A 195 -17.76 -4.07 -9.47
N THR A 196 -16.92 -4.17 -8.42
CA THR A 196 -16.52 -3.04 -7.59
C THR A 196 -15.70 -2.02 -8.39
N ILE A 197 -14.70 -2.46 -9.19
CA ILE A 197 -13.92 -1.58 -10.06
C ILE A 197 -14.84 -0.82 -11.01
N ALA A 198 -15.73 -1.52 -11.71
CA ALA A 198 -16.65 -0.90 -12.66
C ALA A 198 -17.60 0.11 -11.99
N ALA A 199 -18.04 -0.16 -10.75
CA ALA A 199 -18.89 0.76 -10.00
C ALA A 199 -18.11 2.01 -9.58
N VAL A 200 -16.90 1.86 -9.03
CA VAL A 200 -16.07 2.99 -8.61
C VAL A 200 -15.66 3.86 -9.81
N GLN A 201 -15.26 3.26 -10.93
CA GLN A 201 -14.90 4.01 -12.15
C GLN A 201 -16.07 4.82 -12.73
N ARG A 202 -17.30 4.35 -12.56
CA ARG A 202 -18.49 5.14 -12.93
C ARG A 202 -18.78 6.29 -11.96
N ALA A 203 -18.45 6.11 -10.69
CA ALA A 203 -18.75 7.07 -9.64
C ALA A 203 -17.71 8.21 -9.56
N VAL A 204 -16.43 7.94 -9.83
CA VAL A 204 -15.36 8.91 -9.66
C VAL A 204 -14.35 8.89 -10.82
N PRO A 205 -13.87 10.05 -11.28
CA PRO A 205 -12.89 10.15 -12.38
C PRO A 205 -11.43 10.04 -11.88
N VAL A 206 -11.18 9.30 -10.81
CA VAL A 206 -9.85 9.16 -10.22
C VAL A 206 -9.24 7.82 -10.64
N PRO A 207 -7.97 7.78 -11.07
CA PRO A 207 -7.29 6.53 -11.39
C PRO A 207 -7.29 5.55 -10.22
N LEU A 208 -7.45 4.24 -10.53
CA LEU A 208 -7.42 3.18 -9.54
C LEU A 208 -6.07 2.45 -9.55
N SER A 209 -5.62 2.05 -8.36
CA SER A 209 -4.62 1.03 -8.11
C SER A 209 -5.27 -0.18 -7.43
N LEU A 210 -4.68 -1.36 -7.57
CA LEU A 210 -5.14 -2.57 -6.89
C LEU A 210 -4.02 -3.14 -6.03
N HIS A 211 -4.38 -3.49 -4.80
CA HIS A 211 -3.53 -4.17 -3.84
C HIS A 211 -4.18 -5.51 -3.46
N PHE A 212 -3.45 -6.59 -3.65
CA PHE A 212 -3.94 -7.93 -3.34
C PHE A 212 -3.02 -8.65 -2.37
N HIS A 213 -3.63 -9.30 -1.38
CA HIS A 213 -3.00 -10.40 -0.67
C HIS A 213 -3.29 -11.71 -1.41
N ASP A 214 -2.39 -12.68 -1.31
CA ASP A 214 -2.48 -13.93 -2.06
C ASP A 214 -2.75 -15.15 -1.16
N LEU A 215 -4.02 -15.51 -1.04
CA LEU A 215 -4.42 -16.73 -0.37
C LEU A 215 -4.41 -17.89 -1.39
N ARG A 216 -3.32 -18.66 -1.40
CA ARG A 216 -3.20 -19.89 -2.21
C ARG A 216 -3.40 -19.67 -3.72
N GLY A 217 -2.91 -18.56 -4.26
CA GLY A 217 -2.98 -18.25 -5.69
C GLY A 217 -4.27 -17.52 -6.11
N SER A 218 -5.10 -17.05 -5.18
CA SER A 218 -6.34 -16.31 -5.48
C SER A 218 -6.09 -15.01 -6.23
N ALA A 219 -4.95 -14.35 -5.98
CA ALA A 219 -4.63 -13.04 -6.55
C ALA A 219 -4.49 -13.06 -8.08
N ALA A 220 -4.07 -14.18 -8.68
CA ALA A 220 -3.87 -14.26 -10.13
C ALA A 220 -5.16 -13.99 -10.94
N ALA A 221 -6.31 -14.51 -10.50
CA ALA A 221 -7.61 -14.27 -11.12
C ALA A 221 -8.08 -12.82 -10.89
N ASN A 222 -7.78 -12.25 -9.72
CA ASN A 222 -8.10 -10.86 -9.36
C ASN A 222 -7.27 -9.85 -10.16
N VAL A 223 -5.99 -10.12 -10.41
CA VAL A 223 -5.15 -9.33 -11.33
C VAL A 223 -5.76 -9.33 -12.73
N ALA A 224 -6.19 -10.51 -13.23
CA ALA A 224 -6.84 -10.62 -14.53
C ALA A 224 -8.13 -9.78 -14.60
N ALA A 225 -8.96 -9.83 -13.57
CA ALA A 225 -10.18 -9.03 -13.48
C ALA A 225 -9.85 -7.53 -13.50
N GLY A 226 -8.84 -7.08 -12.75
CA GLY A 226 -8.39 -5.69 -12.75
C GLY A 226 -7.94 -5.21 -14.13
N LEU A 227 -7.09 -6.00 -14.81
CA LEU A 227 -6.62 -5.70 -16.16
C LEU A 227 -7.77 -5.61 -17.18
N ALA A 228 -8.75 -6.56 -17.10
CA ALA A 228 -9.92 -6.57 -17.96
C ALA A 228 -10.81 -5.33 -17.79
N HIS A 229 -10.86 -4.78 -16.57
CA HIS A 229 -11.59 -3.52 -16.26
C HIS A 229 -10.74 -2.26 -16.44
N GLY A 230 -9.60 -2.36 -17.13
CA GLY A 230 -8.81 -1.20 -17.50
C GLY A 230 -7.89 -0.66 -16.40
N VAL A 231 -7.76 -1.32 -15.25
CA VAL A 231 -6.78 -0.91 -14.25
C VAL A 231 -5.37 -1.19 -14.77
N ARG A 232 -4.46 -0.24 -14.55
CA ARG A 232 -3.08 -0.27 -15.06
C ARG A 232 -2.05 0.02 -13.96
N ARG A 233 -2.45 -0.11 -12.71
CA ARG A 233 -1.57 0.08 -11.55
C ARG A 233 -1.87 -1.00 -10.52
N PHE A 234 -0.82 -1.71 -10.10
CA PHE A 234 -0.92 -2.80 -9.13
C PHE A 234 0.22 -2.71 -8.12
N GLU A 235 -0.08 -3.09 -6.90
CA GLU A 235 0.88 -3.14 -5.80
C GLU A 235 1.35 -4.57 -5.59
N GLY A 236 2.64 -4.73 -5.29
CA GLY A 236 3.26 -6.02 -5.01
C GLY A 236 4.39 -5.91 -4.01
N VAL A 237 4.80 -7.04 -3.46
CA VAL A 237 5.87 -7.16 -2.46
C VAL A 237 6.86 -8.23 -2.91
N LEU A 238 8.16 -7.96 -2.83
CA LEU A 238 9.18 -8.99 -3.07
C LEU A 238 8.94 -10.19 -2.15
N SER A 239 8.95 -11.39 -2.73
CA SER A 239 8.70 -12.67 -2.03
C SER A 239 7.31 -12.80 -1.39
N GLY A 240 6.38 -11.89 -1.65
CA GLY A 240 5.03 -11.93 -1.09
C GLY A 240 4.96 -11.91 0.44
N ILE A 241 5.99 -11.37 1.11
CA ILE A 241 6.04 -11.28 2.58
C ILE A 241 5.05 -10.26 3.13
N GLY A 242 4.87 -10.30 4.45
CA GLY A 242 3.98 -9.38 5.17
C GLY A 242 2.55 -9.90 5.26
N GLY A 243 1.76 -9.21 6.03
CA GLY A 243 0.35 -9.48 6.28
C GLY A 243 -0.26 -8.26 6.96
N CYS A 244 -1.53 -8.32 7.34
CA CYS A 244 -2.18 -7.25 8.06
C CYS A 244 -2.28 -7.59 9.55
N PRO A 245 -1.57 -6.87 10.44
CA PRO A 245 -1.61 -7.16 11.88
C PRO A 245 -2.99 -6.92 12.50
N PHE A 246 -3.87 -6.20 11.80
CA PHE A 246 -5.23 -5.87 12.25
C PHE A 246 -6.32 -6.74 11.59
N ALA A 247 -5.93 -7.71 10.74
CA ALA A 247 -6.85 -8.65 10.10
C ALA A 247 -6.45 -10.08 10.48
N PRO A 248 -7.34 -10.86 11.16
CA PRO A 248 -7.06 -12.24 11.51
C PRO A 248 -6.72 -13.07 10.27
N GLU A 249 -5.68 -13.90 10.35
CA GLU A 249 -5.28 -14.85 9.30
C GLU A 249 -5.01 -14.21 7.92
N ALA A 250 -4.66 -12.92 7.87
CA ALA A 250 -4.28 -12.29 6.61
C ALA A 250 -3.07 -13.03 5.99
N PRO A 251 -3.18 -13.48 4.73
CA PRO A 251 -2.06 -14.12 4.04
C PRO A 251 -0.98 -13.11 3.69
N GLY A 252 0.13 -13.58 3.11
CA GLY A 252 1.14 -12.70 2.51
C GLY A 252 0.61 -11.86 1.36
N ASN A 253 1.36 -10.86 1.00
CA ASN A 253 1.07 -10.00 -0.15
C ASN A 253 1.21 -10.78 -1.47
N LEU A 254 0.66 -10.23 -2.54
CA LEU A 254 0.96 -10.69 -3.90
C LEU A 254 2.45 -10.47 -4.19
N ASP A 255 3.14 -11.56 -4.53
CA ASP A 255 4.55 -11.52 -4.89
C ASP A 255 4.78 -10.67 -6.14
N LEU A 256 5.76 -9.75 -6.08
CA LEU A 256 6.04 -8.78 -7.15
C LEU A 256 6.53 -9.45 -8.43
N GLU A 257 7.33 -10.52 -8.32
CA GLU A 257 7.81 -11.28 -9.49
C GLU A 257 6.65 -12.05 -10.15
N LEU A 258 5.78 -12.65 -9.33
CA LEU A 258 4.55 -13.28 -9.82
C LEU A 258 3.65 -12.24 -10.50
N LEU A 259 3.44 -11.07 -9.90
CA LEU A 259 2.63 -9.99 -10.48
C LEU A 259 3.19 -9.54 -11.83
N ALA A 260 4.50 -9.30 -11.94
CA ALA A 260 5.15 -8.92 -13.20
C ALA A 260 4.91 -9.99 -14.30
N ARG A 261 5.06 -11.27 -13.95
CA ARG A 261 4.78 -12.38 -14.86
C ARG A 261 3.32 -12.46 -15.28
N LEU A 262 2.37 -12.36 -14.33
CA LEU A 262 0.93 -12.39 -14.63
C LEU A 262 0.50 -11.27 -15.58
N VAL A 263 1.09 -10.09 -15.44
CA VAL A 263 0.86 -8.94 -16.31
C VAL A 263 1.43 -9.20 -17.70
N ALA A 264 2.67 -9.69 -17.80
CA ALA A 264 3.34 -10.00 -19.07
C ALA A 264 2.62 -11.12 -19.85
N GLU A 265 2.16 -12.20 -19.18
CA GLU A 265 1.40 -13.29 -19.79
C GLU A 265 0.08 -12.81 -20.44
N ARG A 266 -0.42 -11.65 -20.05
CA ARG A 266 -1.62 -11.00 -20.60
C ARG A 266 -1.32 -9.96 -21.68
N GLY A 267 -0.05 -9.88 -22.13
CA GLY A 267 0.35 -9.01 -23.22
C GLY A 267 0.58 -7.55 -22.83
N PHE A 268 0.78 -7.26 -21.54
CA PHE A 268 1.12 -5.92 -21.05
C PHE A 268 2.63 -5.83 -20.73
N GLU A 269 3.18 -4.63 -20.76
CA GLU A 269 4.55 -4.33 -20.38
C GLU A 269 4.57 -3.66 -19.00
N THR A 270 5.54 -4.04 -18.17
CA THR A 270 5.74 -3.44 -16.84
C THR A 270 6.97 -2.55 -16.76
N GLY A 271 7.87 -2.65 -17.75
CA GLY A 271 9.17 -1.99 -17.71
C GLY A 271 10.15 -2.63 -16.72
N THR A 272 9.80 -3.76 -16.10
CA THR A 272 10.67 -4.47 -15.16
C THR A 272 11.52 -5.55 -15.84
N ASP A 273 12.72 -5.77 -15.32
CA ASP A 273 13.61 -6.87 -15.70
C ASP A 273 13.47 -8.02 -14.68
N ALA A 274 13.13 -9.23 -15.16
CA ALA A 274 12.88 -10.39 -14.32
C ALA A 274 14.13 -10.87 -13.56
N ALA A 275 15.32 -10.80 -14.18
CA ALA A 275 16.56 -11.21 -13.52
C ALA A 275 16.96 -10.20 -12.44
N ALA A 276 16.74 -8.92 -12.69
CA ALA A 276 16.98 -7.87 -11.69
C ALA A 276 15.96 -7.93 -10.54
N LEU A 277 14.68 -8.29 -10.78
CA LEU A 277 13.72 -8.56 -9.70
C LEU A 277 14.16 -9.73 -8.83
N ALA A 278 14.64 -10.83 -9.44
CA ALA A 278 15.18 -11.97 -8.70
C ALA A 278 16.44 -11.58 -7.89
N ALA A 279 17.28 -10.69 -8.41
CA ALA A 279 18.42 -10.14 -7.66
C ALA A 279 17.95 -9.27 -6.48
N ALA A 280 16.93 -8.42 -6.66
CA ALA A 280 16.33 -7.61 -5.59
C ALA A 280 15.75 -8.49 -4.47
N ARG A 281 15.12 -9.62 -4.81
CA ARG A 281 14.70 -10.64 -3.84
C ARG A 281 15.88 -11.18 -3.03
N GLY A 282 17.02 -11.41 -3.66
CA GLY A 282 18.26 -11.81 -2.97
C GLY A 282 18.72 -10.76 -1.96
N VAL A 283 18.63 -9.46 -2.30
CA VAL A 283 18.93 -8.35 -1.40
C VAL A 283 17.99 -8.33 -0.21
N LEU A 284 16.68 -8.51 -0.43
CA LEU A 284 15.67 -8.62 0.65
C LEU A 284 16.01 -9.80 1.58
N THR A 285 16.28 -10.99 1.03
CA THR A 285 16.63 -12.18 1.82
C THR A 285 17.82 -11.91 2.74
N ALA A 286 18.89 -11.35 2.19
CA ALA A 286 20.09 -11.00 2.96
C ALA A 286 19.80 -9.90 4.02
N ALA A 287 18.93 -8.95 3.75
CA ALA A 287 18.50 -7.94 4.73
C ALA A 287 17.73 -8.58 5.88
N LEU A 288 16.83 -9.54 5.60
CA LEU A 288 16.07 -10.27 6.61
C LEU A 288 16.94 -11.16 7.50
N GLU A 289 18.02 -11.72 6.98
CA GLU A 289 19.02 -12.47 7.75
C GLU A 289 19.76 -11.57 8.74
N ARG A 290 20.07 -10.33 8.35
CA ARG A 290 20.73 -9.33 9.19
C ARG A 290 19.79 -8.58 10.14
N ALA A 291 18.47 -8.74 9.96
CA ALA A 291 17.45 -8.03 10.73
C ALA A 291 17.48 -8.45 12.22
N GLN A 292 17.34 -7.46 13.08
CA GLN A 292 17.36 -7.66 14.53
C GLN A 292 15.99 -8.07 15.06
N PRO A 293 15.89 -9.03 15.99
CA PRO A 293 14.62 -9.35 16.64
C PRO A 293 14.01 -8.11 17.32
N LEU A 294 12.71 -7.96 17.18
CA LEU A 294 11.94 -6.97 17.95
C LEU A 294 11.32 -7.65 19.16
N GLU A 295 11.51 -7.06 20.34
CA GLU A 295 10.69 -7.39 21.49
C GLU A 295 9.27 -6.87 21.23
N ARG A 296 8.30 -7.79 21.04
CA ARG A 296 6.90 -7.40 20.88
C ARG A 296 6.42 -6.80 22.21
N PRO A 297 5.90 -5.56 22.23
CA PRO A 297 5.25 -5.06 23.42
C PRO A 297 4.05 -5.96 23.76
N ALA A 298 3.90 -6.31 25.03
CA ALA A 298 2.90 -7.27 25.55
C ALA A 298 1.42 -6.89 25.25
N HIS A 299 1.17 -5.74 24.64
CA HIS A 299 -0.17 -5.19 24.38
C HIS A 299 -0.64 -5.33 22.91
N ALA A 300 0.11 -5.98 22.02
CA ALA A 300 -0.24 -6.08 20.59
C ALA A 300 -1.26 -7.20 20.26
N LEU A 301 -1.75 -7.95 21.24
CA LEU A 301 -2.63 -9.12 21.05
C LEU A 301 -3.99 -9.03 21.77
N SER A 302 -4.41 -7.86 22.23
CA SER A 302 -5.71 -7.68 22.89
C SER A 302 -6.45 -6.46 22.37
N ALA A 303 -6.91 -6.53 21.13
CA ALA A 303 -7.92 -5.64 20.55
C ALA A 303 -8.83 -6.44 19.62
#